data_a78478d52f3c3b97f190591f12415824
#
_entry.id   a78478d52f3c3b97f190591f12415824
#
_cell.length_a   1.000
_cell.length_b   1.000
_cell.length_c   1.000
_cell.angle_alpha   90.00
_cell.angle_beta   90.00
_cell.angle_gamma   90.00
#
_symmetry.space_group_name_H-M   'P 1'
#
loop_
_entity.id
_entity.type
_entity.pdbx_description
1 polymer ?
#
loop_
_entity_poly.entity_id
_entity_poly.type
_entity_poly.pdbx_seq_one_letter_code
_entity_poly.pdbx_strand_id
1 'polypeptide(L)'
;MSTDARQPADYQTIADLDEGARRVAVLEAALELDVFTTIGAGTLSLQEAALAIGADPRALAVLLDALCALGLLDKSSAGYELGTAAAAFLARGSESFGGDVVLRMSAARRRLADVVRSGRAVGDLAALSGGDFWAEFASHRLVTWAEEVEEEFATWRELGVTADRCPGARILDVACGSGTRSFGLAREDPEVRIVALDSAPVLEIAKKLAARMGISERIAFRAGDVTSTDLGSSEFDVVLLSYLLYFFTPEDAHGLLDRVWRALKPGGLVVVRAAIADEKRQAEVDALLNAVDLLLWLPSSRVYTLNEYQDLLGGAGFGEIMRRGEEIITAVRPS
;
A
#
# COMPACT_ATOMS: atom_id res chain seq x y z
N MET A 1 -35.05 -12.49 -36.43
CA MET A 1 -35.36 -12.73 -35.03
C MET A 1 -34.09 -13.30 -34.39
N SER A 2 -33.25 -12.45 -33.78
CA SER A 2 -32.06 -12.87 -33.06
C SER A 2 -32.51 -13.26 -31.65
N THR A 3 -32.49 -14.55 -31.35
CA THR A 3 -32.64 -15.05 -29.98
C THR A 3 -31.38 -14.69 -29.22
N ASP A 4 -31.48 -13.66 -28.43
CA ASP A 4 -30.50 -13.30 -27.40
C ASP A 4 -30.46 -14.47 -26.38
N ALA A 5 -29.58 -15.44 -26.63
CA ALA A 5 -29.32 -16.52 -25.71
C ALA A 5 -28.51 -15.94 -24.55
N ARG A 6 -29.22 -15.46 -23.51
CA ARG A 6 -28.60 -15.12 -22.23
C ARG A 6 -27.75 -16.31 -21.80
N GLN A 7 -26.46 -16.10 -21.56
CA GLN A 7 -25.63 -17.10 -20.91
C GLN A 7 -26.31 -17.56 -19.62
N PRO A 8 -26.30 -18.88 -19.30
CA PRO A 8 -26.85 -19.35 -18.05
C PRO A 8 -26.19 -18.60 -16.90
N ALA A 9 -27.00 -18.22 -15.90
CA ALA A 9 -26.50 -17.53 -14.71
C ALA A 9 -25.39 -18.38 -14.06
N ASP A 10 -24.19 -17.83 -13.96
CA ASP A 10 -23.06 -18.49 -13.31
C ASP A 10 -23.09 -18.18 -11.81
N TYR A 11 -23.43 -19.18 -11.00
CA TYR A 11 -23.42 -19.05 -9.54
C TYR A 11 -22.00 -19.06 -8.97
N GLN A 12 -20.98 -19.45 -9.75
CA GLN A 12 -19.61 -19.60 -9.27
C GLN A 12 -19.05 -18.28 -8.72
N THR A 13 -19.27 -17.17 -9.40
CA THR A 13 -18.83 -15.85 -8.93
C THR A 13 -19.37 -15.52 -7.53
N ILE A 14 -20.65 -15.87 -7.26
CA ILE A 14 -21.23 -15.62 -5.92
C ILE A 14 -20.63 -16.59 -4.89
N ALA A 15 -20.40 -17.84 -5.27
CA ALA A 15 -19.77 -18.83 -4.40
C ALA A 15 -18.33 -18.43 -4.02
N ASP A 16 -17.56 -17.92 -4.97
CA ASP A 16 -16.20 -17.44 -4.75
C ASP A 16 -16.17 -16.23 -3.80
N LEU A 17 -17.12 -15.31 -3.94
CA LEU A 17 -17.27 -14.17 -3.02
C LEU A 17 -17.63 -14.64 -1.60
N ASP A 18 -18.55 -15.62 -1.46
CA ASP A 18 -18.90 -16.18 -0.15
C ASP A 18 -17.72 -16.95 0.47
N GLU A 19 -16.94 -17.67 -0.33
CA GLU A 19 -15.72 -18.32 0.15
C GLU A 19 -14.70 -17.28 0.63
N GLY A 20 -14.50 -16.20 -0.11
CA GLY A 20 -13.66 -15.07 0.31
C GLY A 20 -14.12 -14.48 1.64
N ALA A 21 -15.42 -14.28 1.83
CA ALA A 21 -15.98 -13.76 3.07
C ALA A 21 -15.73 -14.71 4.25
N ARG A 22 -15.85 -16.03 4.06
CA ARG A 22 -15.52 -17.04 5.10
C ARG A 22 -14.03 -17.01 5.48
N ARG A 23 -13.13 -16.88 4.52
CA ARG A 23 -11.66 -16.75 4.76
C ARG A 23 -11.35 -15.54 5.60
N VAL A 24 -11.97 -14.40 5.29
CA VAL A 24 -11.81 -13.16 6.07
C VAL A 24 -12.34 -13.35 7.49
N ALA A 25 -13.52 -13.94 7.67
CA ALA A 25 -14.11 -14.18 9.00
C ALA A 25 -13.22 -15.08 9.89
N VAL A 26 -12.57 -16.09 9.32
CA VAL A 26 -11.60 -16.95 10.03
C VAL A 26 -10.39 -16.14 10.51
N LEU A 27 -9.83 -15.26 9.65
CA LEU A 27 -8.73 -14.40 10.00
C LEU A 27 -9.11 -13.38 11.09
N GLU A 28 -10.27 -12.73 10.95
CA GLU A 28 -10.78 -11.78 11.95
C GLU A 28 -10.96 -12.43 13.32
N ALA A 29 -11.63 -13.59 13.37
CA ALA A 29 -11.82 -14.31 14.62
C ALA A 29 -10.49 -14.69 15.28
N ALA A 30 -9.51 -15.11 14.51
CA ALA A 30 -8.18 -15.44 15.03
C ALA A 30 -7.44 -14.22 15.58
N LEU A 31 -7.58 -13.05 14.95
CA LEU A 31 -7.01 -11.79 15.42
C LEU A 31 -7.73 -11.28 16.68
N GLU A 32 -9.06 -11.31 16.70
CA GLU A 32 -9.86 -10.90 17.87
C GLU A 32 -9.60 -11.76 19.10
N LEU A 33 -9.36 -13.07 18.90
CA LEU A 33 -9.02 -14.02 19.95
C LEU A 33 -7.51 -14.03 20.30
N ASP A 34 -6.71 -13.20 19.63
CA ASP A 34 -5.25 -13.13 19.80
C ASP A 34 -4.53 -14.48 19.64
N VAL A 35 -5.02 -15.34 18.72
CA VAL A 35 -4.53 -16.70 18.48
C VAL A 35 -3.04 -16.70 18.14
N PHE A 36 -2.61 -15.82 17.23
CA PHE A 36 -1.25 -15.80 16.73
C PHE A 36 -0.25 -15.40 17.80
N THR A 37 -0.58 -14.41 18.63
CA THR A 37 0.29 -14.01 19.76
C THR A 37 0.32 -15.07 20.85
N THR A 38 -0.83 -15.72 21.09
CA THR A 38 -0.93 -16.80 22.08
C THR A 38 -0.06 -18.00 21.72
N ILE A 39 -0.04 -18.40 20.45
CA ILE A 39 0.85 -19.47 19.97
C ILE A 39 2.31 -19.02 20.03
N GLY A 40 2.59 -17.78 19.60
CA GLY A 40 3.96 -17.23 19.67
C GLY A 40 4.98 -18.02 18.88
N ALA A 41 6.25 -17.99 19.33
CA ALA A 41 7.37 -18.65 18.66
C ALA A 41 7.51 -20.16 18.96
N GLY A 42 6.55 -20.74 19.67
CA GLY A 42 6.57 -22.14 20.09
C GLY A 42 5.49 -22.99 19.46
N THR A 43 5.35 -24.20 19.97
CA THR A 43 4.28 -25.13 19.67
C THR A 43 3.31 -25.18 20.84
N LEU A 44 2.02 -24.99 20.61
CA LEU A 44 0.97 -25.12 21.63
C LEU A 44 -0.01 -26.24 21.27
N SER A 45 -0.26 -27.12 22.25
CA SER A 45 -1.35 -28.09 22.10
C SER A 45 -2.70 -27.38 22.08
N LEU A 46 -3.73 -28.05 21.53
CA LEU A 46 -5.10 -27.53 21.54
C LEU A 46 -5.58 -27.15 22.95
N GLN A 47 -5.25 -27.95 23.94
CA GLN A 47 -5.70 -27.72 25.31
C GLN A 47 -5.03 -26.49 25.94
N GLU A 48 -3.73 -26.31 25.73
CA GLU A 48 -2.99 -25.15 26.20
C GLU A 48 -3.48 -23.87 25.52
N ALA A 49 -3.69 -23.89 24.20
CA ALA A 49 -4.24 -22.78 23.46
C ALA A 49 -5.67 -22.43 23.92
N ALA A 50 -6.54 -23.41 24.09
CA ALA A 50 -7.90 -23.19 24.57
C ALA A 50 -7.95 -22.59 25.97
N LEU A 51 -7.06 -23.05 26.87
CA LEU A 51 -6.94 -22.50 28.22
C LEU A 51 -6.44 -21.05 28.20
N ALA A 52 -5.40 -20.78 27.42
CA ALA A 52 -4.78 -19.46 27.32
C ALA A 52 -5.72 -18.40 26.72
N ILE A 53 -6.48 -18.77 25.68
CA ILE A 53 -7.46 -17.91 25.01
C ILE A 53 -8.78 -17.80 25.79
N GLY A 54 -9.09 -18.80 26.63
CA GLY A 54 -10.39 -18.91 27.31
C GLY A 54 -11.51 -19.38 26.36
N ALA A 55 -11.19 -20.24 25.39
CA ALA A 55 -12.09 -20.74 24.36
C ALA A 55 -12.54 -22.17 24.58
N ASP A 56 -13.72 -22.55 24.04
CA ASP A 56 -14.14 -23.95 23.95
C ASP A 56 -13.17 -24.75 23.05
N PRO A 57 -12.56 -25.83 23.55
CA PRO A 57 -11.51 -26.55 22.79
C PRO A 57 -12.02 -27.13 21.45
N ARG A 58 -13.28 -27.57 21.38
CA ARG A 58 -13.85 -28.12 20.14
C ARG A 58 -14.06 -27.02 19.10
N ALA A 59 -14.56 -25.86 19.51
CA ALA A 59 -14.76 -24.72 18.61
C ALA A 59 -13.40 -24.15 18.14
N LEU A 60 -12.44 -24.02 19.07
CA LEU A 60 -11.10 -23.58 18.75
C LEU A 60 -10.40 -24.54 17.77
N ALA A 61 -10.54 -25.86 17.93
CA ALA A 61 -9.96 -26.81 16.99
C ALA A 61 -10.41 -26.56 15.54
N VAL A 62 -11.71 -26.27 15.33
CA VAL A 62 -12.23 -25.96 13.99
C VAL A 62 -11.59 -24.70 13.42
N LEU A 63 -11.40 -23.64 14.24
CA LEU A 63 -10.75 -22.41 13.82
C LEU A 63 -9.27 -22.64 13.48
N LEU A 64 -8.52 -23.34 14.35
CA LEU A 64 -7.11 -23.63 14.14
C LEU A 64 -6.87 -24.51 12.91
N ASP A 65 -7.73 -25.50 12.67
CA ASP A 65 -7.66 -26.37 11.49
C ASP A 65 -7.94 -25.58 10.19
N ALA A 66 -8.87 -24.61 10.24
CA ALA A 66 -9.11 -23.70 9.12
C ALA A 66 -7.90 -22.79 8.86
N LEU A 67 -7.24 -22.27 9.92
CA LEU A 67 -6.01 -21.47 9.79
C LEU A 67 -4.86 -22.29 9.21
N CYS A 68 -4.76 -23.58 9.55
CA CYS A 68 -3.78 -24.49 8.92
C CYS A 68 -4.08 -24.66 7.42
N ALA A 69 -5.35 -24.87 7.06
CA ALA A 69 -5.74 -24.99 5.65
C ALA A 69 -5.49 -23.70 4.85
N LEU A 70 -5.49 -22.54 5.50
CA LEU A 70 -5.14 -21.25 4.92
C LEU A 70 -3.62 -20.97 4.89
N GLY A 71 -2.78 -21.87 5.43
CA GLY A 71 -1.33 -21.71 5.49
C GLY A 71 -0.85 -20.69 6.53
N LEU A 72 -1.70 -20.31 7.48
CA LEU A 72 -1.36 -19.37 8.55
C LEU A 72 -0.80 -20.07 9.79
N LEU A 73 -1.15 -21.35 9.98
CA LEU A 73 -0.60 -22.22 11.03
C LEU A 73 -0.09 -23.53 10.42
N ASP A 74 0.85 -24.14 11.10
CA ASP A 74 1.29 -25.52 10.88
C ASP A 74 0.78 -26.40 12.03
N LYS A 75 0.41 -27.67 11.72
CA LYS A 75 -0.09 -28.64 12.69
C LYS A 75 0.78 -29.87 12.74
N SER A 76 1.21 -30.26 13.93
CA SER A 76 1.97 -31.49 14.20
C SER A 76 1.30 -32.34 15.28
N SER A 77 1.89 -33.47 15.63
CA SER A 77 1.44 -34.29 16.77
C SER A 77 1.65 -33.59 18.12
N ALA A 78 2.52 -32.57 18.20
CA ALA A 78 2.77 -31.78 19.41
C ALA A 78 1.77 -30.63 19.57
N GLY A 79 1.19 -30.13 18.48
CA GLY A 79 0.26 -29.01 18.51
C GLY A 79 0.31 -28.15 17.26
N TYR A 80 0.05 -26.86 17.45
CA TYR A 80 -0.01 -25.83 16.41
C TYR A 80 1.16 -24.86 16.55
N GLU A 81 1.70 -24.44 15.43
CA GLU A 81 2.81 -23.48 15.29
C GLU A 81 2.44 -22.40 14.30
N LEU A 82 3.09 -21.22 14.39
CA LEU A 82 2.85 -20.15 13.43
C LEU A 82 3.50 -20.49 12.08
N GLY A 83 2.74 -20.35 11.00
CA GLY A 83 3.29 -20.25 9.66
C GLY A 83 4.11 -18.95 9.52
N THR A 84 5.03 -18.90 8.54
CA THR A 84 5.97 -17.79 8.35
C THR A 84 5.27 -16.44 8.24
N ALA A 85 4.19 -16.36 7.44
CA ALA A 85 3.42 -15.14 7.27
C ALA A 85 2.73 -14.69 8.57
N ALA A 86 2.14 -15.63 9.32
CA ALA A 86 1.48 -15.31 10.58
C ALA A 86 2.48 -14.83 11.65
N ALA A 87 3.64 -15.44 11.73
CA ALA A 87 4.71 -15.01 12.63
C ALA A 87 5.21 -13.59 12.31
N ALA A 88 5.32 -13.26 11.01
CA ALA A 88 5.81 -11.97 10.57
C ALA A 88 4.77 -10.84 10.73
N PHE A 89 3.49 -11.11 10.43
CA PHE A 89 2.49 -10.04 10.23
C PHE A 89 1.31 -10.08 11.20
N LEU A 90 1.03 -11.22 11.88
CA LEU A 90 -0.19 -11.40 12.66
C LEU A 90 0.03 -11.61 14.17
N ALA A 91 1.26 -11.90 14.61
CA ALA A 91 1.61 -12.00 16.02
C ALA A 91 1.99 -10.62 16.57
N ARG A 92 1.35 -10.18 17.68
CA ARG A 92 1.70 -8.92 18.35
C ARG A 92 3.15 -8.98 18.82
N GLY A 93 3.84 -7.86 18.69
CA GLY A 93 5.27 -7.80 19.02
C GLY A 93 6.20 -8.13 17.85
N SER A 94 5.70 -8.63 16.73
CA SER A 94 6.49 -8.64 15.50
C SER A 94 6.68 -7.21 14.99
N GLU A 95 7.81 -6.94 14.37
CA GLU A 95 8.14 -5.60 13.84
C GLU A 95 7.18 -5.14 12.73
N SER A 96 6.57 -6.08 12.03
CA SER A 96 5.64 -5.83 10.93
C SER A 96 4.19 -6.21 11.26
N PHE A 97 3.83 -6.23 12.55
CA PHE A 97 2.46 -6.54 12.96
C PHE A 97 1.44 -5.62 12.27
N GLY A 98 0.45 -6.21 11.63
CA GLY A 98 -0.59 -5.50 10.89
C GLY A 98 -2.01 -5.99 11.21
N GLY A 99 -2.17 -6.79 12.23
CA GLY A 99 -3.47 -7.36 12.59
C GLY A 99 -4.51 -6.29 12.92
N ASP A 100 -4.12 -5.20 13.57
CA ASP A 100 -5.04 -4.10 13.91
C ASP A 100 -5.51 -3.33 12.66
N VAL A 101 -4.65 -3.21 11.62
CA VAL A 101 -5.07 -2.65 10.31
C VAL A 101 -6.11 -3.55 9.67
N VAL A 102 -5.89 -4.87 9.65
CA VAL A 102 -6.85 -5.84 9.08
C VAL A 102 -8.22 -5.70 9.75
N LEU A 103 -8.26 -5.71 11.09
CA LEU A 103 -9.52 -5.58 11.85
C LEU A 103 -10.21 -4.24 11.60
N ARG A 104 -9.46 -3.14 11.55
CA ARG A 104 -9.98 -1.80 11.29
C ARG A 104 -10.57 -1.67 9.90
N MET A 105 -9.86 -2.15 8.87
CA MET A 105 -10.36 -2.14 7.49
C MET A 105 -11.60 -3.01 7.33
N SER A 106 -11.62 -4.18 7.93
CA SER A 106 -12.77 -5.07 7.91
C SER A 106 -14.00 -4.46 8.60
N ALA A 107 -13.82 -3.83 9.75
CA ALA A 107 -14.88 -3.10 10.44
C ALA A 107 -15.45 -1.96 9.58
N ALA A 108 -14.59 -1.23 8.86
CA ALA A 108 -15.00 -0.19 7.94
C ALA A 108 -15.79 -0.76 6.75
N ARG A 109 -15.32 -1.84 6.13
CA ARG A 109 -15.99 -2.50 4.99
C ARG A 109 -17.40 -2.99 5.34
N ARG A 110 -17.64 -3.46 6.57
CA ARG A 110 -19.00 -3.81 7.05
C ARG A 110 -19.97 -2.65 7.03
N ARG A 111 -19.49 -1.40 7.02
CA ARG A 111 -20.31 -0.18 6.94
C ARG A 111 -20.44 0.40 5.54
N LEU A 112 -19.97 -0.28 4.51
CA LEU A 112 -19.98 0.21 3.12
C LEU A 112 -21.38 0.66 2.67
N ALA A 113 -22.42 -0.11 3.00
CA ALA A 113 -23.79 0.26 2.64
C ALA A 113 -24.25 1.60 3.23
N ASP A 114 -23.80 1.93 4.45
CA ASP A 114 -24.11 3.21 5.09
C ASP A 114 -23.37 4.37 4.44
N VAL A 115 -22.10 4.14 4.07
CA VAL A 115 -21.30 5.11 3.31
C VAL A 115 -21.93 5.41 1.96
N VAL A 116 -22.36 4.38 1.22
CA VAL A 116 -23.04 4.53 -0.07
C VAL A 116 -24.36 5.31 0.06
N ARG A 117 -25.15 5.05 1.11
CA ARG A 117 -26.40 5.78 1.36
C ARG A 117 -26.21 7.24 1.73
N SER A 118 -25.18 7.52 2.55
CA SER A 118 -25.00 8.85 3.15
C SER A 118 -24.01 9.74 2.38
N GLY A 119 -23.13 9.15 1.56
CA GLY A 119 -21.98 9.84 0.97
C GLY A 119 -20.95 10.31 2.00
N ARG A 120 -21.00 9.77 3.25
CA ARG A 120 -20.10 10.17 4.33
C ARG A 120 -19.17 9.04 4.70
N ALA A 121 -17.88 9.34 4.95
CA ALA A 121 -16.90 8.37 5.41
C ALA A 121 -17.30 7.70 6.73
N VAL A 122 -16.73 6.51 6.97
CA VAL A 122 -16.93 5.76 8.24
C VAL A 122 -16.21 6.42 9.39
N GLY A 123 -15.09 7.05 9.14
CA GLY A 123 -14.23 7.70 10.12
C GLY A 123 -13.75 9.07 9.67
N ASP A 124 -13.03 9.75 10.54
CA ASP A 124 -12.35 10.99 10.21
C ASP A 124 -10.98 10.66 9.59
N LEU A 125 -10.68 11.23 8.43
CA LEU A 125 -9.35 11.16 7.83
C LEU A 125 -8.28 11.67 8.79
N ALA A 126 -8.62 12.61 9.68
CA ALA A 126 -7.73 13.06 10.73
C ALA A 126 -7.28 11.92 11.64
N ALA A 127 -8.12 10.90 11.87
CA ALA A 127 -7.73 9.70 12.61
C ALA A 127 -6.74 8.81 11.83
N LEU A 128 -6.77 8.86 10.50
CA LEU A 128 -5.76 8.22 9.64
C LEU A 128 -4.52 9.09 9.44
N SER A 129 -4.69 10.43 9.47
CA SER A 129 -3.57 11.38 9.29
C SER A 129 -2.68 11.50 10.54
N GLY A 130 -3.05 10.90 11.67
CA GLY A 130 -2.27 10.89 12.92
C GLY A 130 -0.90 10.20 12.83
N GLY A 131 -0.52 9.69 11.67
CA GLY A 131 0.80 9.10 11.39
C GLY A 131 0.94 7.66 11.87
N ASP A 132 0.29 7.24 12.94
CA ASP A 132 0.41 5.88 13.50
C ASP A 132 -0.16 4.81 12.55
N PHE A 133 -1.31 5.09 11.93
CA PHE A 133 -1.90 4.18 10.94
C PHE A 133 -0.98 3.97 9.74
N TRP A 134 -0.43 5.04 9.18
CA TRP A 134 0.46 4.96 8.03
C TRP A 134 1.81 4.36 8.39
N ALA A 135 2.31 4.59 9.61
CA ALA A 135 3.52 3.95 10.11
C ALA A 135 3.31 2.43 10.28
N GLU A 136 2.18 2.01 10.84
CA GLU A 136 1.80 0.59 10.92
C GLU A 136 1.69 -0.03 9.52
N PHE A 137 1.02 0.64 8.59
CA PHE A 137 0.92 0.21 7.20
C PHE A 137 2.29 0.11 6.51
N ALA A 138 3.17 1.10 6.71
CA ALA A 138 4.51 1.09 6.15
C ALA A 138 5.41 0.02 6.75
N SER A 139 5.19 -0.37 8.02
CA SER A 139 6.02 -1.36 8.72
C SER A 139 6.00 -2.76 8.09
N HIS A 140 4.92 -3.12 7.42
CA HIS A 140 4.81 -4.40 6.70
C HIS A 140 5.94 -4.60 5.68
N ARG A 141 6.42 -3.50 5.08
CA ARG A 141 7.51 -3.52 4.10
C ARG A 141 8.88 -3.82 4.70
N LEU A 142 9.01 -3.78 6.04
CA LEU A 142 10.28 -4.10 6.70
C LEU A 142 10.64 -5.59 6.67
N VAL A 143 9.72 -6.46 6.32
CA VAL A 143 9.98 -7.91 6.15
C VAL A 143 10.22 -8.26 4.69
N THR A 144 9.44 -7.66 3.77
CA THR A 144 9.47 -7.97 2.34
C THR A 144 10.42 -7.07 1.54
N TRP A 145 11.10 -6.13 2.19
CA TRP A 145 11.86 -5.06 1.55
C TRP A 145 12.87 -5.53 0.49
N ALA A 146 13.53 -6.67 0.72
CA ALA A 146 14.60 -7.11 -0.17
C ALA A 146 14.07 -7.48 -1.57
N GLU A 147 12.96 -8.21 -1.62
CA GLU A 147 12.29 -8.58 -2.87
C GLU A 147 11.72 -7.34 -3.55
N GLU A 148 11.01 -6.50 -2.78
CA GLU A 148 10.39 -5.29 -3.31
C GLU A 148 11.41 -4.31 -3.88
N VAL A 149 12.56 -4.12 -3.23
CA VAL A 149 13.62 -3.23 -3.72
C VAL A 149 14.23 -3.75 -5.03
N GLU A 150 14.37 -5.08 -5.20
CA GLU A 150 14.84 -5.66 -6.47
C GLU A 150 13.82 -5.46 -7.60
N GLU A 151 12.53 -5.69 -7.34
CA GLU A 151 11.45 -5.45 -8.30
C GLU A 151 11.38 -3.98 -8.70
N GLU A 152 11.47 -3.07 -7.73
CA GLU A 152 11.47 -1.65 -7.97
C GLU A 152 12.71 -1.21 -8.75
N PHE A 153 13.87 -1.78 -8.48
CA PHE A 153 15.09 -1.47 -9.24
C PHE A 153 14.96 -1.87 -10.71
N ALA A 154 14.35 -3.03 -11.00
CA ALA A 154 14.04 -3.42 -12.37
C ALA A 154 13.14 -2.38 -13.06
N THR A 155 12.11 -1.90 -12.37
CA THR A 155 11.22 -0.82 -12.84
C THR A 155 11.99 0.48 -13.14
N TRP A 156 12.88 0.92 -12.24
CA TRP A 156 13.68 2.12 -12.46
C TRP A 156 14.60 2.00 -13.67
N ARG A 157 15.16 0.82 -13.91
CA ARG A 157 15.96 0.55 -15.12
C ARG A 157 15.14 0.68 -16.40
N GLU A 158 13.91 0.17 -16.41
CA GLU A 158 12.98 0.31 -17.52
C GLU A 158 12.59 1.77 -17.78
N LEU A 159 12.45 2.57 -16.73
CA LEU A 159 12.19 4.00 -16.82
C LEU A 159 13.42 4.80 -17.26
N GLY A 160 14.60 4.18 -17.33
CA GLY A 160 15.85 4.84 -17.69
C GLY A 160 16.43 5.72 -16.59
N VAL A 161 16.05 5.49 -15.35
CA VAL A 161 16.62 6.16 -14.16
C VAL A 161 17.67 5.24 -13.57
N THR A 162 18.88 5.33 -14.07
CA THR A 162 20.04 4.49 -13.67
C THR A 162 21.30 5.31 -13.64
N ALA A 163 22.34 4.81 -13.00
CA ALA A 163 23.64 5.50 -12.84
C ALA A 163 24.27 5.96 -14.15
N ASP A 164 24.11 5.18 -15.22
CA ASP A 164 24.65 5.48 -16.54
C ASP A 164 23.84 6.53 -17.32
N ARG A 165 22.55 6.71 -16.99
CA ARG A 165 21.68 7.68 -17.67
C ARG A 165 21.39 8.92 -16.86
N CYS A 166 21.30 8.78 -15.54
CA CYS A 166 21.04 9.86 -14.58
C CYS A 166 22.05 9.80 -13.43
N PRO A 167 23.37 9.96 -13.70
CA PRO A 167 24.39 9.80 -12.67
C PRO A 167 24.22 10.84 -11.57
N GLY A 168 24.21 10.38 -10.33
CA GLY A 168 24.06 11.26 -9.17
C GLY A 168 22.69 11.94 -9.07
N ALA A 169 21.63 11.33 -9.61
CA ALA A 169 20.28 11.91 -9.60
C ALA A 169 19.85 12.32 -8.19
N ARG A 170 19.27 13.51 -8.10
CA ARG A 170 18.62 14.00 -6.89
C ARG A 170 17.12 13.73 -6.97
N ILE A 171 16.63 12.88 -6.08
CA ILE A 171 15.27 12.35 -6.10
C ILE A 171 14.48 12.91 -4.92
N LEU A 172 13.23 13.29 -5.15
CA LEU A 172 12.25 13.56 -4.11
C LEU A 172 11.20 12.46 -4.11
N ASP A 173 11.06 11.75 -3.00
CA ASP A 173 10.00 10.76 -2.79
C ASP A 173 8.94 11.38 -1.87
N VAL A 174 7.80 11.72 -2.44
CA VAL A 174 6.70 12.43 -1.75
C VAL A 174 5.72 11.41 -1.20
N ALA A 175 5.51 11.40 0.10
CA ALA A 175 4.82 10.34 0.85
C ALA A 175 5.55 9.00 0.68
N CYS A 176 6.83 8.98 1.08
CA CYS A 176 7.75 7.89 0.79
C CYS A 176 7.37 6.54 1.46
N GLY A 177 6.51 6.55 2.47
CA GLY A 177 6.20 5.35 3.25
C GLY A 177 7.47 4.74 3.85
N SER A 178 7.68 3.44 3.64
CA SER A 178 8.91 2.74 4.06
C SER A 178 10.16 3.12 3.26
N GLY A 179 10.01 3.75 2.09
CA GLY A 179 11.11 4.07 1.17
C GLY A 179 11.45 2.97 0.16
N THR A 180 10.80 1.80 0.19
CA THR A 180 11.12 0.66 -0.71
C THR A 180 11.09 1.06 -2.18
N ARG A 181 10.25 2.04 -2.57
CA ARG A 181 10.07 2.46 -3.96
C ARG A 181 11.27 3.24 -4.53
N SER A 182 11.97 4.00 -3.71
CA SER A 182 13.08 4.87 -4.16
C SER A 182 14.45 4.43 -3.65
N PHE A 183 14.53 3.74 -2.51
CA PHE A 183 15.82 3.44 -1.85
C PHE A 183 16.70 2.46 -2.63
N GLY A 184 16.11 1.61 -3.47
CA GLY A 184 16.87 0.74 -4.36
C GLY A 184 17.85 1.49 -5.26
N LEU A 185 17.45 2.68 -5.74
CA LEU A 185 18.33 3.52 -6.56
C LEU A 185 19.57 3.98 -5.80
N ALA A 186 19.43 4.38 -4.53
CA ALA A 186 20.57 4.78 -3.72
C ALA A 186 21.52 3.62 -3.40
N ARG A 187 21.02 2.37 -3.38
CA ARG A 187 21.88 1.18 -3.21
C ARG A 187 22.77 0.95 -4.43
N GLU A 188 22.21 1.08 -5.62
CA GLU A 188 22.88 0.77 -6.88
C GLU A 188 23.83 1.90 -7.37
N ASP A 189 23.43 3.14 -7.13
CA ASP A 189 24.26 4.30 -7.48
C ASP A 189 24.71 5.04 -6.22
N PRO A 190 26.02 5.06 -5.89
CA PRO A 190 26.53 5.73 -4.70
C PRO A 190 26.38 7.27 -4.73
N GLU A 191 26.21 7.85 -5.90
CA GLU A 191 26.06 9.31 -6.08
C GLU A 191 24.59 9.78 -5.94
N VAL A 192 23.61 8.87 -6.05
CA VAL A 192 22.17 9.20 -5.88
C VAL A 192 21.91 9.75 -4.47
N ARG A 193 21.14 10.80 -4.39
CA ARG A 193 20.66 11.42 -3.16
C ARG A 193 19.14 11.49 -3.16
N ILE A 194 18.51 11.02 -2.09
CA ILE A 194 17.06 11.00 -1.96
C ILE A 194 16.62 11.92 -0.82
N VAL A 195 15.61 12.74 -1.08
CA VAL A 195 14.83 13.41 -0.05
C VAL A 195 13.55 12.62 0.14
N ALA A 196 13.39 11.98 1.28
CA ALA A 196 12.21 11.21 1.65
C ALA A 196 11.29 12.09 2.51
N LEU A 197 10.12 12.45 1.98
CA LEU A 197 9.12 13.29 2.64
C LEU A 197 7.95 12.45 3.10
N ASP A 198 7.65 12.48 4.40
CA ASP A 198 6.44 11.86 4.98
C ASP A 198 6.19 12.43 6.39
N SER A 199 5.16 11.95 7.08
CA SER A 199 4.92 12.23 8.50
C SER A 199 6.04 11.65 9.38
N ALA A 200 6.29 12.27 10.53
CA ALA A 200 7.40 11.85 11.40
C ALA A 200 7.32 10.36 11.83
N PRO A 201 6.16 9.78 12.22
CA PRO A 201 6.07 8.37 12.56
C PRO A 201 6.42 7.43 11.38
N VAL A 202 6.01 7.77 10.16
CA VAL A 202 6.31 6.98 8.96
C VAL A 202 7.81 7.04 8.65
N LEU A 203 8.44 8.21 8.80
CA LEU A 203 9.87 8.35 8.58
C LEU A 203 10.72 7.51 9.53
N GLU A 204 10.25 7.18 10.73
CA GLU A 204 10.98 6.25 11.60
C GLU A 204 11.05 4.84 10.98
N ILE A 205 10.03 4.43 10.22
CA ILE A 205 10.05 3.17 9.46
C ILE A 205 11.05 3.27 8.29
N ALA A 206 10.99 4.36 7.52
CA ALA A 206 11.93 4.59 6.42
C ALA A 206 13.40 4.64 6.88
N LYS A 207 13.68 5.25 8.03
CA LYS A 207 15.03 5.28 8.64
C LYS A 207 15.51 3.87 8.98
N LYS A 208 14.65 3.01 9.54
CA LYS A 208 15.00 1.60 9.81
C LYS A 208 15.39 0.87 8.53
N LEU A 209 14.62 1.05 7.45
CA LEU A 209 14.95 0.46 6.15
C LEU A 209 16.28 1.00 5.59
N ALA A 210 16.46 2.31 5.57
CA ALA A 210 17.70 2.92 5.09
C ALA A 210 18.94 2.41 5.84
N ALA A 211 18.82 2.22 7.17
CA ALA A 211 19.88 1.65 8.00
C ALA A 211 20.17 0.17 7.65
N ARG A 212 19.15 -0.64 7.43
CA ARG A 212 19.29 -2.04 6.98
C ARG A 212 19.99 -2.15 5.63
N MET A 213 19.68 -1.24 4.74
CA MET A 213 20.29 -1.17 3.39
C MET A 213 21.69 -0.53 3.39
N GLY A 214 22.14 0.06 4.51
CA GLY A 214 23.44 0.76 4.60
C GLY A 214 23.51 2.04 3.77
N ILE A 215 22.37 2.73 3.56
CA ILE A 215 22.27 3.92 2.69
C ILE A 215 21.86 5.20 3.44
N SER A 216 21.80 5.17 4.77
CA SER A 216 21.29 6.31 5.59
C SER A 216 21.91 7.64 5.26
N GLU A 217 23.22 7.69 4.97
CA GLU A 217 23.98 8.92 4.64
C GLU A 217 23.56 9.56 3.31
N ARG A 218 22.80 8.84 2.50
CA ARG A 218 22.33 9.28 1.18
C ARG A 218 20.86 9.68 1.15
N ILE A 219 20.17 9.51 2.29
CA ILE A 219 18.74 9.81 2.44
C ILE A 219 18.57 11.00 3.38
N ALA A 220 18.01 12.09 2.89
CA ALA A 220 17.57 13.20 3.73
C ALA A 220 16.10 13.02 4.10
N PHE A 221 15.81 12.81 5.38
CA PHE A 221 14.44 12.63 5.87
C PHE A 221 13.82 13.99 6.20
N ARG A 222 12.71 14.32 5.55
CA ARG A 222 11.97 15.56 5.75
C ARG A 222 10.58 15.26 6.31
N ALA A 223 10.36 15.55 7.58
CA ALA A 223 9.02 15.43 8.17
C ALA A 223 8.14 16.58 7.70
N GLY A 224 6.93 16.25 7.24
CA GLY A 224 5.99 17.28 6.79
C GLY A 224 4.69 16.69 6.26
N ASP A 225 3.72 17.57 6.07
CA ASP A 225 2.45 17.25 5.43
C ASP A 225 2.60 17.54 3.91
N VAL A 226 2.30 16.52 3.11
CA VAL A 226 2.40 16.59 1.64
C VAL A 226 1.48 17.65 1.02
N THR A 227 0.42 18.07 1.74
CA THR A 227 -0.51 19.10 1.28
C THR A 227 0.03 20.50 1.39
N SER A 228 0.96 20.77 2.34
CA SER A 228 1.42 22.10 2.70
C SER A 228 2.93 22.30 2.67
N THR A 229 3.72 21.23 2.74
CA THR A 229 5.18 21.30 2.76
C THR A 229 5.72 21.88 1.45
N ASP A 230 6.64 22.84 1.55
CA ASP A 230 7.38 23.34 0.39
C ASP A 230 8.30 22.24 -0.16
N LEU A 231 8.15 21.93 -1.44
CA LEU A 231 8.96 20.90 -2.11
C LEU A 231 10.27 21.44 -2.70
N GLY A 232 10.52 22.75 -2.64
CA GLY A 232 11.67 23.39 -3.26
C GLY A 232 11.43 23.85 -4.70
N SER A 233 12.47 24.28 -5.38
CA SER A 233 12.39 24.81 -6.75
C SER A 233 13.61 24.42 -7.58
N SER A 234 13.37 23.72 -8.69
CA SER A 234 14.41 23.28 -9.65
C SER A 234 15.57 22.54 -8.98
N GLU A 235 15.24 21.67 -8.03
CA GLU A 235 16.23 20.93 -7.25
C GLU A 235 16.37 19.46 -7.67
N PHE A 236 15.28 18.84 -8.15
CA PHE A 236 15.22 17.41 -8.33
C PHE A 236 15.25 17.02 -9.81
N ASP A 237 15.96 15.93 -10.10
CA ASP A 237 15.97 15.30 -11.41
C ASP A 237 14.75 14.38 -11.58
N VAL A 238 14.31 13.78 -10.46
CA VAL A 238 13.14 12.90 -10.41
C VAL A 238 12.29 13.22 -9.19
N VAL A 239 10.97 13.25 -9.35
CA VAL A 239 10.00 13.26 -8.26
C VAL A 239 9.11 12.03 -8.37
N LEU A 240 8.98 11.28 -7.27
CA LEU A 240 8.15 10.09 -7.16
C LEU A 240 6.88 10.40 -6.36
N LEU A 241 5.74 10.01 -6.91
CA LEU A 241 4.42 10.06 -6.29
C LEU A 241 3.80 8.65 -6.32
N SER A 242 4.05 7.86 -5.27
CA SER A 242 3.58 6.47 -5.23
C SER A 242 2.29 6.34 -4.44
N TYR A 243 1.22 5.90 -5.11
CA TYR A 243 -0.09 5.64 -4.51
C TYR A 243 -0.63 6.82 -3.68
N LEU A 244 -0.39 8.04 -4.17
CA LEU A 244 -0.69 9.27 -3.44
C LEU A 244 -1.83 10.08 -4.05
N LEU A 245 -1.82 10.30 -5.38
CA LEU A 245 -2.73 11.28 -6.01
C LEU A 245 -4.22 10.95 -5.83
N TYR A 246 -4.57 9.69 -5.72
CA TYR A 246 -5.97 9.27 -5.55
C TYR A 246 -6.57 9.59 -4.16
N PHE A 247 -5.75 10.02 -3.19
CA PHE A 247 -6.23 10.53 -1.91
C PHE A 247 -6.78 11.97 -2.01
N PHE A 248 -6.49 12.66 -3.10
CA PHE A 248 -6.83 14.07 -3.30
C PHE A 248 -8.04 14.26 -4.21
N THR A 249 -8.75 15.38 -4.02
CA THR A 249 -9.64 15.90 -5.05
C THR A 249 -8.83 16.29 -6.28
N PRO A 250 -9.44 16.39 -7.47
CA PRO A 250 -8.73 16.87 -8.66
C PRO A 250 -8.06 18.24 -8.46
N GLU A 251 -8.68 19.14 -7.69
CA GLU A 251 -8.15 20.46 -7.37
C GLU A 251 -6.91 20.36 -6.47
N ASP A 252 -6.97 19.57 -5.40
CA ASP A 252 -5.84 19.38 -4.48
C ASP A 252 -4.68 18.62 -5.17
N ALA A 253 -5.02 17.61 -6.00
CA ALA A 253 -4.03 16.90 -6.81
C ALA A 253 -3.30 17.83 -7.77
N HIS A 254 -4.03 18.74 -8.43
CA HIS A 254 -3.43 19.75 -9.29
C HIS A 254 -2.50 20.70 -8.50
N GLY A 255 -2.94 21.16 -7.33
CA GLY A 255 -2.10 21.98 -6.45
C GLY A 255 -0.82 21.29 -5.98
N LEU A 256 -0.86 19.96 -5.75
CA LEU A 256 0.34 19.18 -5.47
C LEU A 256 1.23 19.06 -6.71
N LEU A 257 0.65 18.79 -7.88
CA LEU A 257 1.40 18.66 -9.14
C LEU A 257 2.08 19.98 -9.54
N ASP A 258 1.46 21.14 -9.29
CA ASP A 258 2.09 22.47 -9.48
C ASP A 258 3.34 22.65 -8.61
N ARG A 259 3.32 22.16 -7.37
CA ARG A 259 4.48 22.19 -6.48
C ARG A 259 5.57 21.21 -6.94
N VAL A 260 5.18 20.02 -7.38
CA VAL A 260 6.07 19.01 -7.97
C VAL A 260 6.73 19.56 -9.23
N TRP A 261 5.97 20.21 -10.11
CA TRP A 261 6.48 20.83 -11.33
C TRP A 261 7.57 21.86 -10.99
N ARG A 262 7.33 22.72 -10.00
CA ARG A 262 8.32 23.71 -9.55
C ARG A 262 9.57 23.08 -8.94
N ALA A 263 9.41 21.98 -8.18
CA ALA A 263 10.52 21.29 -7.52
C ALA A 263 11.45 20.57 -8.50
N LEU A 264 10.93 20.07 -9.62
CA LEU A 264 11.72 19.44 -10.67
C LEU A 264 12.60 20.44 -11.40
N LYS A 265 13.78 20.04 -11.85
CA LYS A 265 14.59 20.77 -12.83
C LYS A 265 13.89 20.77 -14.20
N PRO A 266 14.18 21.75 -15.09
CA PRO A 266 13.82 21.64 -16.50
C PRO A 266 14.33 20.30 -17.08
N GLY A 267 13.51 19.55 -17.80
CA GLY A 267 13.81 18.20 -18.27
C GLY A 267 13.67 17.10 -17.21
N GLY A 268 13.35 17.44 -15.96
CA GLY A 268 13.17 16.49 -14.87
C GLY A 268 11.91 15.63 -15.03
N LEU A 269 11.93 14.44 -14.44
CA LEU A 269 10.91 13.40 -14.58
C LEU A 269 10.01 13.34 -13.35
N VAL A 270 8.70 13.37 -13.51
CA VAL A 270 7.76 12.91 -12.50
C VAL A 270 7.35 11.46 -12.80
N VAL A 271 7.38 10.62 -11.77
CA VAL A 271 6.92 9.23 -11.81
C VAL A 271 5.72 9.10 -10.88
N VAL A 272 4.56 8.85 -11.45
CA VAL A 272 3.33 8.57 -10.70
C VAL A 272 3.10 7.08 -10.74
N ARG A 273 3.01 6.44 -9.56
CA ARG A 273 2.57 5.07 -9.43
C ARG A 273 1.20 5.05 -8.78
N ALA A 274 0.25 4.38 -9.40
CA ALA A 274 -1.13 4.35 -8.92
C ALA A 274 -1.93 3.17 -9.50
N ALA A 275 -3.00 2.79 -8.81
CA ALA A 275 -4.06 2.02 -9.42
C ALA A 275 -4.73 2.88 -10.51
N ILE A 276 -4.80 2.37 -11.73
CA ILE A 276 -5.35 3.08 -12.89
C ILE A 276 -6.61 2.34 -13.34
N ALA A 277 -7.77 2.98 -13.25
CA ALA A 277 -9.01 2.40 -13.74
C ALA A 277 -9.04 2.44 -15.28
N ASP A 278 -9.68 1.43 -15.90
CA ASP A 278 -10.02 1.51 -17.30
C ASP A 278 -11.04 2.63 -17.56
N GLU A 279 -11.07 3.17 -18.79
CA GLU A 279 -11.89 4.34 -19.15
C GLU A 279 -13.41 4.10 -18.95
N LYS A 280 -13.84 2.85 -19.02
CA LYS A 280 -15.25 2.48 -18.78
C LYS A 280 -15.53 2.09 -17.33
N ARG A 281 -14.49 1.96 -16.50
CA ARG A 281 -14.55 1.48 -15.12
C ARG A 281 -15.23 0.11 -14.99
N GLN A 282 -14.81 -0.87 -15.79
CA GLN A 282 -15.45 -2.18 -15.93
C GLN A 282 -14.49 -3.36 -15.82
N ALA A 283 -13.19 -3.17 -16.01
CA ALA A 283 -12.23 -4.26 -16.17
C ALA A 283 -11.21 -4.38 -15.03
N GLU A 284 -10.65 -3.28 -14.57
CA GLU A 284 -9.57 -3.27 -13.58
C GLU A 284 -10.12 -3.50 -12.15
N VAL A 285 -10.38 -4.76 -11.81
CA VAL A 285 -11.07 -5.15 -10.56
C VAL A 285 -10.34 -4.60 -9.33
N ASP A 286 -9.02 -4.76 -9.25
CA ASP A 286 -8.23 -4.33 -8.09
C ASP A 286 -8.27 -2.81 -7.93
N ALA A 287 -8.19 -2.05 -9.03
CA ALA A 287 -8.31 -0.60 -9.01
C ALA A 287 -9.70 -0.16 -8.52
N LEU A 288 -10.76 -0.85 -8.95
CA LEU A 288 -12.12 -0.54 -8.55
C LEU A 288 -12.42 -0.94 -7.10
N LEU A 289 -11.87 -2.06 -6.62
CA LEU A 289 -11.96 -2.45 -5.20
C LEU A 289 -11.17 -1.48 -4.31
N ASN A 290 -10.01 -1.00 -4.77
CA ASN A 290 -9.28 0.07 -4.08
C ASN A 290 -10.11 1.36 -3.97
N ALA A 291 -10.87 1.71 -5.03
CA ALA A 291 -11.79 2.84 -4.97
C ALA A 291 -12.90 2.66 -3.91
N VAL A 292 -13.36 1.42 -3.68
CA VAL A 292 -14.31 1.11 -2.60
C VAL A 292 -13.67 1.33 -1.23
N ASP A 293 -12.45 0.86 -1.02
CA ASP A 293 -11.73 1.09 0.24
C ASP A 293 -11.47 2.60 0.49
N LEU A 294 -11.08 3.33 -0.55
CA LEU A 294 -10.91 4.78 -0.46
C LEU A 294 -12.20 5.50 -0.06
N LEU A 295 -13.34 5.11 -0.64
CA LEU A 295 -14.65 5.69 -0.32
C LEU A 295 -15.01 5.58 1.16
N LEU A 296 -14.53 4.53 1.86
CA LEU A 296 -14.79 4.35 3.30
C LEU A 296 -14.17 5.45 4.15
N TRP A 297 -13.04 6.02 3.71
CA TRP A 297 -12.24 6.97 4.49
C TRP A 297 -12.25 8.38 3.91
N LEU A 298 -12.38 8.48 2.59
CA LEU A 298 -12.24 9.71 1.81
C LEU A 298 -13.33 9.79 0.74
N PRO A 299 -14.53 10.33 1.05
CA PRO A 299 -15.61 10.41 0.08
C PRO A 299 -15.27 11.22 -1.18
N SER A 300 -14.27 12.10 -1.08
CA SER A 300 -13.76 12.90 -2.21
C SER A 300 -12.66 12.20 -3.01
N SER A 301 -12.12 11.08 -2.51
CA SER A 301 -11.08 10.32 -3.20
C SER A 301 -11.66 9.57 -4.40
N ARG A 302 -10.80 9.29 -5.37
CA ARG A 302 -11.17 8.52 -6.55
C ARG A 302 -9.97 7.85 -7.18
N VAL A 303 -10.14 6.64 -7.70
CA VAL A 303 -9.19 6.05 -8.60
C VAL A 303 -9.37 6.67 -9.97
N TYR A 304 -8.32 7.28 -10.52
CA TYR A 304 -8.32 7.96 -11.79
C TYR A 304 -8.13 6.98 -12.96
N THR A 305 -8.70 7.32 -14.12
CA THR A 305 -8.36 6.66 -15.39
C THR A 305 -7.07 7.24 -15.96
N LEU A 306 -6.53 6.62 -17.02
CA LEU A 306 -5.34 7.14 -17.68
C LEU A 306 -5.58 8.56 -18.24
N ASN A 307 -6.75 8.80 -18.87
CA ASN A 307 -7.09 10.12 -19.39
C ASN A 307 -7.18 11.17 -18.29
N GLU A 308 -7.77 10.83 -17.14
CA GLU A 308 -7.84 11.74 -16.00
C GLU A 308 -6.44 12.07 -15.44
N TYR A 309 -5.52 11.12 -15.38
CA TYR A 309 -4.10 11.40 -15.03
C TYR A 309 -3.42 12.28 -16.06
N GLN A 310 -3.67 12.06 -17.36
CA GLN A 310 -3.12 12.89 -18.43
C GLN A 310 -3.63 14.33 -18.34
N ASP A 311 -4.92 14.53 -18.03
CA ASP A 311 -5.50 15.85 -17.83
C ASP A 311 -4.89 16.56 -16.60
N LEU A 312 -4.71 15.86 -15.49
CA LEU A 312 -4.07 16.41 -14.28
C LEU A 312 -2.63 16.83 -14.53
N LEU A 313 -1.82 15.95 -15.12
CA LEU A 313 -0.42 16.22 -15.41
C LEU A 313 -0.27 17.30 -16.48
N GLY A 314 -1.04 17.22 -17.58
CA GLY A 314 -1.02 18.22 -18.64
C GLY A 314 -1.48 19.60 -18.16
N GLY A 315 -2.53 19.64 -17.30
CA GLY A 315 -3.00 20.86 -16.67
C GLY A 315 -1.94 21.53 -15.78
N ALA A 316 -1.10 20.74 -15.10
CA ALA A 316 0.03 21.24 -14.31
C ALA A 316 1.28 21.60 -15.16
N GLY A 317 1.18 21.51 -16.50
CA GLY A 317 2.27 21.91 -17.41
C GLY A 317 3.31 20.85 -17.71
N PHE A 318 3.05 19.57 -17.38
CA PHE A 318 3.92 18.47 -17.79
C PHE A 318 3.70 18.10 -19.25
N GLY A 319 4.79 17.69 -19.92
CA GLY A 319 4.78 17.13 -21.27
C GLY A 319 5.20 15.65 -21.27
N GLU A 320 5.21 15.03 -22.45
CA GLU A 320 5.65 13.64 -22.66
C GLU A 320 5.02 12.65 -21.68
N ILE A 321 3.69 12.78 -21.48
CA ILE A 321 2.94 11.96 -20.53
C ILE A 321 2.75 10.56 -21.11
N MET A 322 3.31 9.54 -20.47
CA MET A 322 3.31 8.16 -20.96
C MET A 322 2.95 7.18 -19.86
N ARG A 323 2.06 6.23 -20.18
CA ARG A 323 1.85 5.04 -19.34
C ARG A 323 3.00 4.04 -19.54
N ARG A 324 3.52 3.50 -18.44
CA ARG A 324 4.56 2.48 -18.39
C ARG A 324 4.04 1.27 -17.60
N GLY A 325 3.72 0.18 -18.30
CA GLY A 325 3.09 -0.97 -17.67
C GLY A 325 1.67 -0.68 -17.14
N GLU A 326 1.27 -1.35 -16.07
CA GLU A 326 -0.11 -1.29 -15.56
C GLU A 326 -0.34 -0.12 -14.61
N GLU A 327 0.64 0.21 -13.75
CA GLU A 327 0.48 1.12 -12.62
C GLU A 327 1.33 2.41 -12.69
N ILE A 328 2.13 2.60 -13.74
CA ILE A 328 3.08 3.72 -13.79
C ILE A 328 2.73 4.69 -14.91
N ILE A 329 2.77 5.97 -14.57
CA ILE A 329 2.71 7.07 -15.53
C ILE A 329 3.95 7.95 -15.31
N THR A 330 4.61 8.29 -16.40
CA THR A 330 5.73 9.22 -16.40
C THR A 330 5.37 10.48 -17.15
N ALA A 331 5.88 11.62 -16.69
CA ALA A 331 5.77 12.88 -17.41
C ALA A 331 7.03 13.75 -17.18
N VAL A 332 7.33 14.62 -18.11
CA VAL A 332 8.53 15.45 -18.08
C VAL A 332 8.16 16.92 -17.86
N ARG A 333 8.90 17.61 -17.00
CA ARG A 333 8.87 19.08 -16.95
C ARG A 333 9.55 19.62 -18.22
N PRO A 334 8.86 20.35 -19.10
CA PRO A 334 9.51 20.95 -20.28
C PRO A 334 10.68 21.85 -19.92
N SER A 335 11.64 21.98 -20.86
CA SER A 335 12.86 22.80 -20.71
C SER A 335 12.56 24.30 -20.70
#